data_22ceafad11eb1ebce3e9f78d5d728dba
#
_entry.id   22ceafad11eb1ebce3e9f78d5d728dba
#
_cell.length_a   1.000
_cell.length_b   1.000
_cell.length_c   1.000
_cell.angle_alpha   90.00
_cell.angle_beta   90.00
_cell.angle_gamma   90.00
#
_symmetry.space_group_name_H-M   'P 1'
#
loop_
_entity.id
_entity.type
_entity.pdbx_description
1 polymer ?
#
loop_
_entity_poly.entity_id
_entity_poly.type
_entity_poly.pdbx_seq_one_letter_code
_entity_poly.pdbx_strand_id
1 'polypeptide(L)'
;MDFEIPADIQDTLGQLDAFIDAEIKPLERSDDNIRFFDHRREWARTDFDNDGVPRADWEELLREMRRRADAAGWLRLALPAEFGGQDASNLKMAIIREHLAHKGLGLHNDLQNESSIVGNFPTVLMMRDFGTEQQKADWMPGFLDGTRRLAFGLTEPNHGSDATYMETTAVRDGDEWVINGMKRWNSGLHHATHDIIFAR
;
A
#
# COMPACT_ATOMS: atom_id res chain seq x y z
N MET A 1 32.49 -6.77 -3.26
CA MET A 1 31.07 -6.40 -3.06
C MET A 1 30.58 -7.30 -1.94
N ASP A 2 30.09 -6.74 -0.88
CA ASP A 2 29.62 -7.48 0.28
C ASP A 2 28.09 -7.59 0.18
N PHE A 3 27.56 -8.81 0.29
CA PHE A 3 26.13 -9.12 0.25
C PHE A 3 25.63 -9.68 1.60
N GLU A 4 26.46 -9.59 2.65
CA GLU A 4 26.00 -10.00 3.98
C GLU A 4 24.88 -9.09 4.47
N ILE A 5 23.82 -9.70 5.00
CA ILE A 5 22.73 -8.96 5.62
C ILE A 5 23.23 -8.39 6.95
N PRO A 6 23.13 -7.06 7.18
CA PRO A 6 23.51 -6.46 8.46
C PRO A 6 22.83 -7.13 9.67
N ALA A 7 23.55 -7.24 10.76
CA ALA A 7 23.07 -7.97 11.96
C ALA A 7 21.76 -7.40 12.52
N ASP A 8 21.60 -6.08 12.53
CA ASP A 8 20.37 -5.41 12.97
C ASP A 8 19.16 -5.73 12.08
N ILE A 9 19.40 -5.95 10.77
CA ILE A 9 18.35 -6.39 9.85
C ILE A 9 18.06 -7.89 10.09
N GLN A 10 19.06 -8.73 10.32
CA GLN A 10 18.84 -10.15 10.66
C GLN A 10 17.99 -10.29 11.92
N ASP A 11 18.28 -9.52 12.97
CA ASP A 11 17.46 -9.48 14.19
C ASP A 11 16.02 -9.05 13.90
N THR A 12 15.85 -8.05 13.04
CA THR A 12 14.53 -7.59 12.60
C THR A 12 13.76 -8.72 11.89
N LEU A 13 14.40 -9.48 10.99
CA LEU A 13 13.77 -10.60 10.29
C LEU A 13 13.32 -11.69 11.27
N GLY A 14 14.15 -12.01 12.28
CA GLY A 14 13.78 -12.98 13.31
C GLY A 14 12.56 -12.55 14.13
N GLN A 15 12.48 -11.27 14.50
CA GLN A 15 11.31 -10.72 15.20
C GLN A 15 10.07 -10.68 14.31
N LEU A 16 10.22 -10.34 13.04
CA LEU A 16 9.13 -10.36 12.06
C LEU A 16 8.59 -11.77 11.87
N ASP A 17 9.46 -12.78 11.80
CA ASP A 17 9.06 -14.19 11.70
C ASP A 17 8.25 -14.63 12.92
N ALA A 18 8.69 -14.28 14.12
CA ALA A 18 7.96 -14.57 15.34
C ALA A 18 6.57 -13.93 15.36
N PHE A 19 6.46 -12.67 14.89
CA PHE A 19 5.17 -11.98 14.74
C PHE A 19 4.27 -12.68 13.72
N ILE A 20 4.81 -13.04 12.54
CA ILE A 20 4.05 -13.75 11.51
C ILE A 20 3.50 -15.06 12.02
N ASP A 21 4.32 -15.84 12.72
CA ASP A 21 3.93 -17.13 13.26
C ASP A 21 2.87 -17.03 14.37
N ALA A 22 2.96 -16.00 15.22
CA ALA A 22 2.05 -15.79 16.34
C ALA A 22 0.73 -15.13 15.94
N GLU A 23 0.76 -14.17 15.01
CA GLU A 23 -0.39 -13.30 14.77
C GLU A 23 -1.00 -13.46 13.35
N ILE A 24 -0.17 -13.69 12.34
CA ILE A 24 -0.63 -13.67 10.94
C ILE A 24 -1.06 -15.07 10.48
N LYS A 25 -0.25 -16.09 10.74
CA LYS A 25 -0.59 -17.47 10.35
C LYS A 25 -1.89 -18.02 10.99
N PRO A 26 -2.22 -17.70 12.24
CA PRO A 26 -3.52 -18.08 12.80
C PRO A 26 -4.69 -17.44 12.07
N LEU A 27 -4.59 -16.15 11.66
CA LEU A 27 -5.60 -15.50 10.83
C LEU A 27 -5.77 -16.18 9.47
N GLU A 28 -4.66 -16.50 8.83
CA GLU A 28 -4.67 -17.17 7.52
C GLU A 28 -5.35 -18.53 7.56
N ARG A 29 -5.25 -19.24 8.69
CA ARG A 29 -5.79 -20.59 8.86
C ARG A 29 -7.24 -20.63 9.37
N SER A 30 -7.74 -19.53 9.95
CA SER A 30 -9.11 -19.46 10.45
C SER A 30 -10.13 -19.39 9.31
N ASP A 31 -11.33 -19.91 9.54
CA ASP A 31 -12.51 -19.73 8.67
C ASP A 31 -12.28 -20.00 7.16
N ASP A 32 -11.45 -20.99 6.83
CA ASP A 32 -11.05 -21.31 5.43
C ASP A 32 -10.38 -20.13 4.69
N ASN A 33 -9.72 -19.20 5.41
CA ASN A 33 -9.02 -18.08 4.80
C ASN A 33 -7.85 -18.52 3.91
N ILE A 34 -7.35 -19.74 4.11
CA ILE A 34 -6.34 -20.34 3.23
C ILE A 34 -6.76 -20.37 1.76
N ARG A 35 -8.10 -20.34 1.47
CA ARG A 35 -8.62 -20.29 0.10
C ARG A 35 -8.12 -19.07 -0.68
N PHE A 36 -7.85 -17.98 0.00
CA PHE A 36 -7.34 -16.75 -0.62
C PHE A 36 -5.91 -16.87 -1.14
N PHE A 37 -5.17 -17.89 -0.70
CA PHE A 37 -3.78 -18.15 -1.06
C PHE A 37 -3.63 -19.43 -1.89
N ASP A 38 -4.72 -20.09 -2.27
CA ASP A 38 -4.72 -21.24 -3.18
C ASP A 38 -4.80 -20.74 -4.63
N HIS A 39 -3.73 -20.90 -5.40
CA HIS A 39 -3.68 -20.51 -6.82
C HIS A 39 -4.76 -21.16 -7.70
N ARG A 40 -5.39 -22.25 -7.24
CA ARG A 40 -6.53 -22.90 -7.91
C ARG A 40 -7.85 -22.19 -7.63
N ARG A 41 -7.86 -21.23 -6.71
CA ARG A 41 -9.02 -20.44 -6.28
C ARG A 41 -8.75 -18.94 -6.44
N GLU A 42 -8.14 -18.52 -7.55
CA GLU A 42 -7.82 -17.10 -7.83
C GLU A 42 -9.03 -16.18 -7.69
N TRP A 43 -10.22 -16.69 -8.02
CA TRP A 43 -11.49 -16.00 -7.86
C TRP A 43 -11.91 -15.82 -6.39
N ALA A 44 -11.26 -16.45 -5.42
CA ALA A 44 -11.67 -16.35 -4.01
C ALA A 44 -11.56 -14.91 -3.45
N ARG A 45 -10.69 -14.08 -4.03
CA ARG A 45 -10.51 -12.67 -3.62
C ARG A 45 -11.43 -11.70 -4.37
N THR A 46 -12.09 -12.15 -5.44
CA THR A 46 -12.83 -11.28 -6.36
C THR A 46 -14.31 -11.68 -6.39
N ASP A 47 -15.19 -10.71 -6.30
CA ASP A 47 -16.63 -10.88 -6.42
C ASP A 47 -17.05 -10.61 -7.87
N PHE A 48 -17.06 -11.66 -8.69
CA PHE A 48 -17.39 -11.55 -10.11
C PHE A 48 -18.91 -11.32 -10.35
N ASP A 49 -19.74 -11.62 -9.35
CA ASP A 49 -21.18 -11.36 -9.43
C ASP A 49 -21.51 -9.89 -9.13
N ASN A 50 -20.52 -9.13 -8.62
CA ASN A 50 -20.63 -7.73 -8.27
C ASN A 50 -19.48 -6.92 -8.92
N ASP A 51 -19.50 -6.85 -10.25
CA ASP A 51 -18.57 -6.04 -11.07
C ASP A 51 -17.07 -6.32 -10.86
N GLY A 52 -16.71 -7.47 -10.30
CA GLY A 52 -15.32 -7.85 -10.08
C GLY A 52 -14.62 -7.06 -8.95
N VAL A 53 -15.37 -6.51 -8.02
CA VAL A 53 -14.81 -5.86 -6.83
C VAL A 53 -14.18 -6.90 -5.89
N PRO A 54 -13.23 -6.54 -5.05
CA PRO A 54 -12.75 -7.43 -4.01
C PRO A 54 -13.85 -7.84 -3.04
N ARG A 55 -13.81 -9.10 -2.62
CA ARG A 55 -14.77 -9.67 -1.69
C ARG A 55 -14.64 -9.02 -0.31
N ALA A 56 -15.78 -8.81 0.34
CA ALA A 56 -15.84 -8.21 1.67
C ALA A 56 -15.07 -9.00 2.75
N ASP A 57 -15.12 -10.33 2.68
CA ASP A 57 -14.39 -11.23 3.60
C ASP A 57 -12.87 -11.17 3.40
N TRP A 58 -12.39 -10.97 2.17
CA TRP A 58 -10.98 -10.70 1.88
C TRP A 58 -10.54 -9.35 2.44
N GLU A 59 -11.33 -8.30 2.22
CA GLU A 59 -11.02 -6.95 2.73
C GLU A 59 -11.02 -6.90 4.26
N GLU A 60 -11.91 -7.66 4.92
CA GLU A 60 -11.95 -7.76 6.38
C GLU A 60 -10.69 -8.45 6.92
N LEU A 61 -10.26 -9.55 6.28
CA LEU A 61 -9.03 -10.24 6.64
C LEU A 61 -7.81 -9.32 6.53
N LEU A 62 -7.71 -8.55 5.43
CA LEU A 62 -6.63 -7.57 5.26
C LEU A 62 -6.68 -6.48 6.33
N ARG A 63 -7.86 -5.98 6.67
CA ARG A 63 -8.04 -4.95 7.71
C ARG A 63 -7.58 -5.45 9.07
N GLU A 64 -7.97 -6.65 9.47
CA GLU A 64 -7.55 -7.23 10.74
C GLU A 64 -6.04 -7.49 10.77
N MET A 65 -5.46 -8.01 9.70
CA MET A 65 -4.03 -8.19 9.57
C MET A 65 -3.28 -6.85 9.74
N ARG A 66 -3.70 -5.81 9.04
CA ARG A 66 -3.09 -4.47 9.13
C ARG A 66 -3.22 -3.89 10.53
N ARG A 67 -4.37 -4.03 11.17
CA ARG A 67 -4.59 -3.59 12.55
C ARG A 67 -3.60 -4.25 13.52
N ARG A 68 -3.37 -5.56 13.42
CA ARG A 68 -2.38 -6.27 14.24
C ARG A 68 -0.96 -5.82 13.92
N ALA A 69 -0.64 -5.71 12.64
CA ALA A 69 0.69 -5.26 12.20
C ALA A 69 1.00 -3.84 12.67
N ASP A 70 0.03 -2.92 12.61
CA ASP A 70 0.19 -1.54 13.07
C ASP A 70 0.39 -1.49 14.59
N ALA A 71 -0.42 -2.20 15.35
CA ALA A 71 -0.29 -2.29 16.80
C ALA A 71 1.06 -2.87 17.27
N ALA A 72 1.65 -3.76 16.46
CA ALA A 72 2.96 -4.36 16.72
C ALA A 72 4.14 -3.58 16.09
N GLY A 73 3.88 -2.45 15.41
CA GLY A 73 4.91 -1.61 14.77
C GLY A 73 5.45 -2.12 13.44
N TRP A 74 4.83 -3.14 12.83
CA TRP A 74 5.30 -3.73 11.58
C TRP A 74 4.75 -3.04 10.31
N LEU A 75 3.64 -2.34 10.41
CA LEU A 75 3.01 -1.74 9.23
C LEU A 75 3.76 -0.49 8.74
N ARG A 76 4.17 0.39 9.66
CA ARG A 76 4.71 1.72 9.34
C ARG A 76 6.24 1.78 9.30
N LEU A 77 6.93 0.65 9.10
CA LEU A 77 8.40 0.59 9.18
C LEU A 77 9.10 1.68 8.36
N ALA A 78 8.63 1.95 7.15
CA ALA A 78 9.24 2.91 6.22
C ALA A 78 8.89 4.37 6.50
N LEU A 79 7.89 4.65 7.36
CA LEU A 79 7.54 6.02 7.69
C LEU A 79 8.52 6.64 8.69
N PRO A 80 8.70 7.97 8.65
CA PRO A 80 9.40 8.70 9.71
C PRO A 80 8.76 8.49 11.09
N ALA A 81 9.58 8.61 12.13
CA ALA A 81 9.14 8.46 13.52
C ALA A 81 8.01 9.43 13.89
N GLU A 82 7.98 10.65 13.32
CA GLU A 82 6.92 11.64 13.53
C GLU A 82 5.53 11.15 13.09
N PHE A 83 5.46 10.15 12.18
CA PHE A 83 4.21 9.51 11.72
C PHE A 83 4.02 8.11 12.31
N GLY A 84 4.72 7.79 13.40
CA GLY A 84 4.65 6.49 14.06
C GLY A 84 5.43 5.38 13.34
N GLY A 85 6.36 5.75 12.46
CA GLY A 85 7.24 4.83 11.74
C GLY A 85 8.56 4.56 12.46
N GLN A 86 9.45 3.87 11.77
CA GLN A 86 10.77 3.48 12.28
C GLN A 86 11.93 3.97 11.39
N ASP A 87 11.69 4.89 10.47
CA ASP A 87 12.69 5.41 9.53
C ASP A 87 13.47 4.31 8.78
N ALA A 88 12.82 3.18 8.48
CA ALA A 88 13.48 2.06 7.85
C ALA A 88 14.05 2.45 6.48
N SER A 89 15.34 2.17 6.28
CA SER A 89 16.03 2.47 5.04
C SER A 89 15.47 1.65 3.87
N ASN A 90 15.68 2.14 2.63
CA ASN A 90 15.31 1.38 1.44
C ASN A 90 15.96 0.00 1.38
N LEU A 91 17.20 -0.13 1.87
CA LEU A 91 17.89 -1.43 1.96
C LEU A 91 17.14 -2.36 2.92
N LYS A 92 16.80 -1.88 4.12
CA LYS A 92 16.04 -2.67 5.11
C LYS A 92 14.70 -3.11 4.53
N MET A 93 13.97 -2.21 3.90
CA MET A 93 12.68 -2.52 3.27
C MET A 93 12.81 -3.51 2.11
N ALA A 94 13.85 -3.41 1.28
CA ALA A 94 14.12 -4.36 0.20
C ALA A 94 14.35 -5.77 0.74
N ILE A 95 15.21 -5.91 1.76
CA ILE A 95 15.52 -7.18 2.40
C ILE A 95 14.27 -7.79 3.08
N ILE A 96 13.47 -6.99 3.78
CA ILE A 96 12.21 -7.45 4.39
C ILE A 96 11.25 -7.99 3.32
N ARG A 97 11.08 -7.28 2.21
CA ARG A 97 10.19 -7.73 1.12
C ARG A 97 10.68 -9.02 0.46
N GLU A 98 11.98 -9.13 0.23
CA GLU A 98 12.59 -10.37 -0.27
C GLU A 98 12.36 -11.52 0.70
N HIS A 99 12.59 -11.30 2.00
CA HIS A 99 12.35 -12.29 3.04
C HIS A 99 10.90 -12.77 3.09
N LEU A 100 9.93 -11.83 3.03
CA LEU A 100 8.51 -12.17 2.98
C LEU A 100 8.17 -12.99 1.72
N ALA A 101 8.74 -12.64 0.57
CA ALA A 101 8.52 -13.37 -0.68
C ALA A 101 9.09 -14.80 -0.62
N HIS A 102 10.23 -15.01 0.02
CA HIS A 102 10.85 -16.33 0.21
C HIS A 102 10.03 -17.26 1.10
N LYS A 103 9.14 -16.72 1.95
CA LYS A 103 8.22 -17.53 2.77
C LYS A 103 7.08 -18.17 1.96
N GLY A 104 6.99 -17.87 0.68
CA GLY A 104 5.93 -18.34 -0.20
C GLY A 104 4.68 -17.46 -0.18
N LEU A 105 3.60 -17.94 -0.80
CA LEU A 105 2.33 -17.22 -0.87
C LEU A 105 1.58 -17.30 0.47
N GLY A 106 1.18 -16.16 1.00
CA GLY A 106 0.43 -16.08 2.26
C GLY A 106 0.05 -14.65 2.61
N LEU A 107 -0.75 -14.51 3.67
CA LEU A 107 -1.24 -13.21 4.17
C LEU A 107 -0.09 -12.26 4.57
N HIS A 108 1.04 -12.81 4.98
CA HIS A 108 2.24 -12.05 5.34
C HIS A 108 2.83 -11.22 4.18
N ASN A 109 2.55 -11.58 2.92
CA ASN A 109 3.02 -10.81 1.77
C ASN A 109 2.38 -9.42 1.69
N ASP A 110 1.19 -9.25 2.27
CA ASP A 110 0.46 -7.99 2.29
C ASP A 110 0.90 -7.02 3.40
N LEU A 111 1.81 -7.44 4.31
CA LEU A 111 2.30 -6.63 5.43
C LEU A 111 2.97 -5.32 5.00
N GLN A 112 3.54 -5.26 3.78
CA GLN A 112 4.28 -4.10 3.27
C GLN A 112 3.59 -3.39 2.09
N ASN A 113 2.33 -3.70 1.81
CA ASN A 113 1.60 -3.06 0.70
C ASN A 113 1.40 -1.57 0.92
N GLU A 114 1.21 -1.10 2.16
CA GLU A 114 1.04 0.32 2.47
C GLU A 114 2.28 1.15 2.17
N SER A 115 3.46 0.52 2.12
CA SER A 115 4.75 1.15 1.76
C SER A 115 5.07 1.05 0.27
N SER A 116 4.21 0.45 -0.55
CA SER A 116 4.38 0.40 -2.01
C SER A 116 4.05 1.75 -2.65
N ILE A 117 4.50 1.96 -3.90
CA ILE A 117 4.25 3.22 -4.63
C ILE A 117 2.76 3.56 -4.77
N VAL A 118 1.89 2.56 -4.75
CA VAL A 118 0.43 2.72 -4.82
C VAL A 118 -0.25 2.60 -3.46
N GLY A 119 0.52 2.46 -2.39
CA GLY A 119 0.00 2.43 -1.02
C GLY A 119 -0.19 3.83 -0.44
N ASN A 120 -0.79 3.92 0.75
CA ASN A 120 -1.07 5.20 1.38
C ASN A 120 0.18 5.93 1.88
N PHE A 121 1.20 5.21 2.34
CA PHE A 121 2.34 5.82 3.02
C PHE A 121 3.23 6.72 2.16
N PRO A 122 3.51 6.43 0.87
CA PRO A 122 4.16 7.40 -0.01
C PRO A 122 3.39 8.72 -0.11
N THR A 123 2.06 8.69 -0.02
CA THR A 123 1.21 9.88 -0.02
C THR A 123 1.35 10.71 1.25
N VAL A 124 1.59 10.07 2.40
CA VAL A 124 1.94 10.76 3.66
C VAL A 124 3.18 11.62 3.45
N LEU A 125 4.22 11.06 2.83
CA LEU A 125 5.47 11.78 2.57
C LEU A 125 5.27 12.91 1.54
N MET A 126 4.50 12.65 0.50
CA MET A 126 4.16 13.66 -0.50
C MET A 126 3.37 14.82 0.13
N MET A 127 2.39 14.51 0.98
CA MET A 127 1.62 15.53 1.69
C MET A 127 2.49 16.33 2.68
N ARG A 128 3.40 15.67 3.40
CA ARG A 128 4.37 16.33 4.28
C ARG A 128 5.18 17.38 3.52
N ASP A 129 5.70 17.02 2.34
CA ASP A 129 6.67 17.83 1.61
C ASP A 129 6.01 18.92 0.76
N PHE A 130 4.81 18.69 0.25
CA PHE A 130 4.16 19.57 -0.74
C PHE A 130 2.79 20.09 -0.32
N GLY A 131 2.17 19.53 0.72
CA GLY A 131 0.87 19.99 1.21
C GLY A 131 0.95 21.31 1.97
N THR A 132 -0.10 22.12 1.87
CA THR A 132 -0.29 23.26 2.78
C THR A 132 -0.59 22.79 4.20
N GLU A 133 -0.40 23.63 5.22
CA GLU A 133 -0.71 23.26 6.61
C GLU A 133 -2.18 22.83 6.79
N GLN A 134 -3.11 23.48 6.08
CA GLN A 134 -4.51 23.08 6.08
C GLN A 134 -4.72 21.69 5.48
N GLN A 135 -4.11 21.41 4.32
CA GLN A 135 -4.17 20.09 3.69
C GLN A 135 -3.57 19.01 4.58
N LYS A 136 -2.44 19.29 5.23
CA LYS A 136 -1.82 18.35 6.19
C LYS A 136 -2.77 18.06 7.35
N ALA A 137 -3.35 19.09 7.95
CA ALA A 137 -4.28 18.93 9.08
C ALA A 137 -5.51 18.09 8.70
N ASP A 138 -6.07 18.33 7.49
CA ASP A 138 -7.31 17.70 7.06
C ASP A 138 -7.10 16.28 6.53
N TRP A 139 -5.94 15.98 5.94
CA TRP A 139 -5.75 14.75 5.17
C TRP A 139 -4.82 13.72 5.81
N MET A 140 -3.75 14.17 6.51
CA MET A 140 -2.75 13.27 7.08
C MET A 140 -3.33 12.19 8.01
N PRO A 141 -4.24 12.53 8.95
CA PRO A 141 -4.82 11.51 9.82
C PRO A 141 -5.46 10.37 9.05
N GLY A 142 -6.24 10.69 8.01
CA GLY A 142 -6.93 9.69 7.21
C GLY A 142 -6.00 8.82 6.35
N PHE A 143 -4.82 9.32 5.94
CA PHE A 143 -3.81 8.51 5.26
C PHE A 143 -3.14 7.53 6.21
N LEU A 144 -2.89 7.97 7.44
CA LEU A 144 -2.20 7.16 8.45
C LEU A 144 -3.07 6.05 9.03
N ASP A 145 -4.37 6.30 9.19
CA ASP A 145 -5.32 5.31 9.72
C ASP A 145 -6.04 4.50 8.64
N GLY A 146 -5.82 4.84 7.35
CA GLY A 146 -6.41 4.13 6.21
C GLY A 146 -7.87 4.45 5.93
N THR A 147 -8.47 5.45 6.60
CA THR A 147 -9.83 5.92 6.30
C THR A 147 -9.89 6.70 4.99
N ARG A 148 -8.77 7.32 4.58
CA ARG A 148 -8.58 7.91 3.26
C ARG A 148 -7.67 7.01 2.44
N ARG A 149 -8.23 6.44 1.38
CA ARG A 149 -7.51 5.57 0.45
C ARG A 149 -7.40 6.27 -0.88
N LEU A 150 -6.23 6.18 -1.49
CA LEU A 150 -5.92 6.84 -2.73
C LEU A 150 -5.74 5.82 -3.86
N ALA A 151 -6.38 6.09 -4.99
CA ALA A 151 -5.97 5.54 -6.26
C ALA A 151 -4.88 6.42 -6.89
N PHE A 152 -4.14 5.86 -7.84
CA PHE A 152 -2.97 6.50 -8.43
C PHE A 152 -3.09 6.55 -9.95
N GLY A 153 -3.51 7.70 -10.48
CA GLY A 153 -3.75 7.96 -11.89
C GLY A 153 -2.56 8.64 -12.57
N LEU A 154 -1.54 7.89 -12.95
CA LEU A 154 -0.35 8.39 -13.66
C LEU A 154 -0.35 7.97 -15.13
N THR A 155 -0.49 6.68 -15.42
CA THR A 155 -0.35 6.09 -16.76
C THR A 155 -1.46 6.57 -17.70
N GLU A 156 -1.09 6.88 -18.93
CA GLU A 156 -1.99 7.29 -20.01
C GLU A 156 -2.03 6.24 -21.13
N PRO A 157 -3.04 6.29 -22.03
CA PRO A 157 -3.13 5.34 -23.14
C PRO A 157 -1.86 5.27 -24.01
N ASN A 158 -1.21 6.40 -24.24
CA ASN A 158 -0.06 6.53 -25.12
C ASN A 158 1.28 6.60 -24.36
N HIS A 159 1.26 6.81 -23.03
CA HIS A 159 2.44 7.07 -22.22
C HIS A 159 2.45 6.23 -20.94
N GLY A 160 3.36 5.25 -20.90
CA GLY A 160 3.59 4.40 -19.72
C GLY A 160 4.92 4.77 -19.04
N SER A 161 6.02 4.19 -19.51
CA SER A 161 7.35 4.42 -18.93
C SER A 161 7.84 5.86 -19.04
N ASP A 162 7.45 6.58 -20.09
CA ASP A 162 7.68 8.01 -20.21
C ASP A 162 6.52 8.80 -19.58
N ALA A 163 6.44 8.76 -18.25
CA ALA A 163 5.41 9.45 -17.49
C ALA A 163 5.53 10.99 -17.54
N THR A 164 6.70 11.51 -17.94
CA THR A 164 6.93 12.96 -18.05
C THR A 164 6.27 13.55 -19.30
N TYR A 165 5.97 12.73 -20.29
CA TYR A 165 5.28 13.14 -21.54
C TYR A 165 3.76 12.98 -21.42
N MET A 166 3.18 13.36 -20.28
CA MET A 166 1.73 13.23 -20.07
C MET A 166 0.92 14.21 -20.92
N GLU A 167 -0.25 13.74 -21.38
CA GLU A 167 -1.21 14.51 -22.18
C GLU A 167 -2.32 15.13 -21.33
N THR A 168 -2.60 14.55 -20.15
CA THR A 168 -3.59 15.12 -19.21
C THR A 168 -3.16 16.50 -18.77
N THR A 169 -4.08 17.47 -18.91
CA THR A 169 -3.84 18.88 -18.57
C THR A 169 -4.69 19.31 -17.38
N ALA A 170 -4.18 20.23 -16.57
CA ALA A 170 -4.94 20.92 -15.54
C ALA A 170 -4.85 22.44 -15.79
N VAL A 171 -5.94 23.06 -16.12
CA VAL A 171 -6.02 24.51 -16.42
C VAL A 171 -6.84 25.19 -15.34
N ARG A 172 -6.28 26.27 -14.76
CA ARG A 172 -6.97 27.03 -13.74
C ARG A 172 -8.11 27.85 -14.35
N ASP A 173 -9.30 27.75 -13.76
CA ASP A 173 -10.48 28.54 -14.10
C ASP A 173 -11.08 29.14 -12.79
N GLY A 174 -10.76 30.39 -12.54
CA GLY A 174 -11.11 31.07 -11.29
C GLY A 174 -10.47 30.39 -10.07
N ASP A 175 -11.28 29.86 -9.17
CA ASP A 175 -10.85 29.14 -7.97
C ASP A 175 -10.83 27.61 -8.15
N GLU A 176 -11.12 27.12 -9.35
CA GLU A 176 -11.17 25.70 -9.70
C GLU A 176 -10.06 25.32 -10.68
N TRP A 177 -9.87 23.99 -10.85
CA TRP A 177 -9.01 23.41 -11.86
C TRP A 177 -9.85 22.55 -12.80
N VAL A 178 -9.75 22.79 -14.09
CA VAL A 178 -10.37 21.97 -15.14
C VAL A 178 -9.34 20.95 -15.61
N ILE A 179 -9.61 19.65 -15.33
CA ILE A 179 -8.73 18.57 -15.72
C ILE A 179 -9.30 17.88 -16.95
N ASN A 180 -8.49 17.75 -18.02
CA ASN A 180 -8.84 17.08 -19.25
C ASN A 180 -7.78 16.05 -19.61
N GLY A 181 -8.20 14.80 -19.82
CA GLY A 181 -7.29 13.70 -20.17
C GLY A 181 -7.89 12.33 -19.88
N MET A 182 -7.05 11.31 -20.01
CA MET A 182 -7.43 9.92 -19.75
C MET A 182 -6.30 9.22 -19.03
N LYS A 183 -6.63 8.54 -17.93
CA LYS A 183 -5.71 7.68 -17.19
C LYS A 183 -6.10 6.21 -17.32
N ARG A 184 -5.10 5.31 -17.19
CA ARG A 184 -5.29 3.85 -17.24
C ARG A 184 -4.61 3.20 -16.05
N TRP A 185 -5.08 2.01 -15.71
CA TRP A 185 -4.45 1.13 -14.73
C TRP A 185 -4.39 1.73 -13.32
N ASN A 186 -5.42 2.50 -12.96
CA ASN A 186 -5.52 3.11 -11.64
C ASN A 186 -5.78 2.02 -10.59
N SER A 187 -4.71 1.50 -10.00
CA SER A 187 -4.80 0.46 -8.98
C SER A 187 -5.58 0.96 -7.77
N GLY A 188 -6.47 0.12 -7.27
CA GLY A 188 -7.23 0.40 -6.06
C GLY A 188 -8.43 1.34 -6.23
N LEU A 189 -8.81 1.75 -7.46
CA LEU A 189 -9.90 2.69 -7.70
C LEU A 189 -11.24 2.25 -7.08
N HIS A 190 -11.54 0.95 -7.03
CA HIS A 190 -12.76 0.40 -6.43
C HIS A 190 -12.88 0.63 -4.91
N HIS A 191 -11.76 0.90 -4.24
CA HIS A 191 -11.70 1.13 -2.80
C HIS A 191 -11.28 2.54 -2.45
N ALA A 192 -10.83 3.30 -3.44
CA ALA A 192 -10.32 4.64 -3.23
C ALA A 192 -11.44 5.57 -2.78
N THR A 193 -11.16 6.40 -1.80
CA THR A 193 -11.99 7.54 -1.45
C THR A 193 -11.66 8.75 -2.32
N HIS A 194 -10.44 8.79 -2.86
CA HIS A 194 -9.91 9.86 -3.69
C HIS A 194 -8.94 9.29 -4.73
N ASP A 195 -8.76 9.99 -5.83
CA ASP A 195 -7.78 9.65 -6.86
C ASP A 195 -6.74 10.77 -7.00
N ILE A 196 -5.45 10.38 -7.04
CA ILE A 196 -4.36 11.30 -7.36
C ILE A 196 -4.19 11.29 -8.86
N ILE A 197 -4.57 12.38 -9.51
CA ILE A 197 -4.44 12.54 -10.95
C ILE A 197 -3.22 13.40 -11.25
N PHE A 198 -2.26 12.83 -11.97
CA PHE A 198 -1.12 13.57 -12.49
C PHE A 198 -1.51 14.32 -13.77
N ALA A 199 -1.31 15.62 -13.78
CA ALA A 199 -1.62 16.51 -14.90
C ALA A 199 -0.54 17.60 -15.04
N ARG A 200 -0.42 18.19 -16.23
CA ARG A 200 0.47 19.33 -16.53
C ARG A 200 -0.31 20.61 -16.84
#